data_3a5339e5d8e2c69de760bbbe97d92392
#
_entry.id   3a5339e5d8e2c69de760bbbe97d92392
#
_cell.length_a   1.000
_cell.length_b   1.000
_cell.length_c   1.000
_cell.angle_alpha   90.00
_cell.angle_beta   90.00
_cell.angle_gamma   90.00
#
_symmetry.space_group_name_H-M   'P 1'
#
loop_
_entity.id
_entity.type
_entity.pdbx_description
1 polymer ?
#
loop_
_entity_poly.entity_id
_entity_poly.type
_entity_poly.pdbx_seq_one_letter_code
_entity_poly.pdbx_strand_id
1 'polypeptide(L)'
;MPNNITTSAETNLITTQQMVRAREVDFVERFTTFNLRKFIEMLGVTRKIAQAAGTELYIYKTTGTLQDGTVGEGELIPLSQYQRTKTKIGEISLQKWRNEKSAEAIQKSGRVEAITEIDKEMMKDIQKGIRSKFIDHITSFDTTVVAATGLQGALAKTWGQLQVLFENDTVEAVHFINPLTIVPYLEAQTITTQNAFGMRYIEDFLGMGTVIMSSLIPVNEVYSTAKDNIIMYYIPMTGEMAGEFNLTTDQTGYIGTTTDTTTNRLVVERIAASGIQFLVEMAAGVVVAKIDATPTLGTISVVSAAGTAVGDTALTLSGYTQPSDETYKYKVADTTAPSVKYGQKLTTGWTTWNGTDDITAATGKKITVASVDSTNRAQAAGSATVTAKA
;
A
#
# COMPACT_ATOMS: atom_id res chain seq x y z
N MET A 1 -34.47 50.21 -26.09
CA MET A 1 -34.31 48.73 -26.32
C MET A 1 -33.78 48.12 -25.05
N PRO A 2 -34.46 47.20 -24.39
CA PRO A 2 -33.87 46.55 -23.23
C PRO A 2 -32.79 45.62 -23.69
N ASN A 3 -31.54 45.82 -23.18
CA ASN A 3 -30.47 44.91 -23.32
C ASN A 3 -30.85 43.58 -22.67
N ASN A 4 -31.09 42.58 -23.48
CA ASN A 4 -31.28 41.20 -23.02
C ASN A 4 -29.92 40.63 -22.67
N ILE A 5 -29.39 40.93 -21.48
CA ILE A 5 -28.22 40.32 -20.95
C ILE A 5 -28.67 38.98 -20.40
N THR A 6 -28.53 37.92 -21.20
CA THR A 6 -28.63 36.56 -20.73
C THR A 6 -27.38 36.26 -19.89
N THR A 7 -27.41 36.67 -18.63
CA THR A 7 -26.38 36.26 -17.66
C THR A 7 -26.73 34.89 -17.13
N SER A 8 -26.25 33.86 -17.80
CA SER A 8 -26.19 32.55 -17.16
C SER A 8 -25.11 32.58 -16.08
N ALA A 9 -25.43 32.11 -14.88
CA ALA A 9 -24.41 31.88 -13.84
C ALA A 9 -23.31 30.96 -14.38
N GLU A 10 -22.08 31.23 -14.00
CA GLU A 10 -20.97 30.39 -14.41
C GLU A 10 -21.18 28.95 -13.89
N THR A 11 -20.87 27.96 -14.72
CA THR A 11 -21.00 26.55 -14.34
C THR A 11 -20.07 26.30 -13.15
N ASN A 12 -20.57 25.65 -12.09
CA ASN A 12 -19.88 25.36 -10.83
C ASN A 12 -19.72 26.55 -9.84
N LEU A 13 -20.44 27.66 -10.04
CA LEU A 13 -20.56 28.68 -8.99
C LEU A 13 -21.30 28.06 -7.79
N ILE A 14 -20.73 28.18 -6.59
CA ILE A 14 -21.37 27.73 -5.34
C ILE A 14 -22.48 28.71 -4.98
N THR A 15 -23.74 28.24 -5.06
CA THR A 15 -24.94 28.99 -4.77
C THR A 15 -25.51 28.65 -3.38
N THR A 16 -26.51 29.38 -2.95
CA THR A 16 -27.22 29.13 -1.69
C THR A 16 -27.79 27.72 -1.52
N GLN A 17 -28.06 27.01 -2.61
CA GLN A 17 -28.59 25.61 -2.56
C GLN A 17 -27.54 24.59 -2.14
N GLN A 18 -26.25 24.88 -2.37
CA GLN A 18 -25.14 24.00 -2.03
C GLN A 18 -24.56 24.30 -0.64
N MET A 19 -25.12 25.29 0.08
CA MET A 19 -24.69 25.64 1.42
C MET A 19 -25.68 25.13 2.46
N VAL A 20 -25.22 24.13 3.24
CA VAL A 20 -25.97 23.59 4.38
C VAL A 20 -25.70 24.42 5.63
N ARG A 21 -26.72 24.68 6.45
CA ARG A 21 -26.58 25.45 7.69
C ARG A 21 -25.76 24.66 8.71
N ALA A 22 -24.82 25.32 9.36
CA ALA A 22 -23.79 24.75 10.25
C ALA A 22 -24.28 23.94 11.47
N ARG A 23 -25.58 23.90 11.75
CA ARG A 23 -26.09 23.17 12.92
C ARG A 23 -26.11 21.62 12.78
N GLU A 24 -25.88 21.08 11.59
CA GLU A 24 -25.97 19.63 11.32
C GLU A 24 -24.65 18.98 10.94
N VAL A 25 -23.54 19.71 10.79
CA VAL A 25 -22.32 19.25 10.12
C VAL A 25 -21.19 18.83 11.07
N ASP A 26 -21.35 19.00 12.38
CA ASP A 26 -20.26 18.78 13.36
C ASP A 26 -19.72 17.31 13.43
N PHE A 27 -20.39 16.37 12.76
CA PHE A 27 -20.05 14.94 12.84
C PHE A 27 -19.05 14.47 11.77
N VAL A 28 -19.01 15.10 10.59
CA VAL A 28 -18.21 14.60 9.45
C VAL A 28 -16.76 15.10 9.50
N GLU A 29 -16.51 16.24 10.12
CA GLU A 29 -15.19 16.89 10.12
C GLU A 29 -14.11 16.12 10.91
N ARG A 30 -14.51 15.31 11.90
CA ARG A 30 -13.57 14.58 12.78
C ARG A 30 -12.84 13.43 12.13
N PHE A 31 -13.32 12.92 10.99
CA PHE A 31 -12.81 11.66 10.41
C PHE A 31 -11.91 11.84 9.18
N THR A 32 -11.74 13.01 8.64
CA THR A 32 -11.06 13.22 7.34
C THR A 32 -9.95 14.27 7.35
N THR A 33 -9.16 14.35 8.41
CA THR A 33 -8.01 15.27 8.43
C THR A 33 -6.79 14.58 7.79
N PHE A 34 -6.59 14.80 6.49
CA PHE A 34 -5.33 14.47 5.83
C PHE A 34 -4.37 15.65 5.95
N ASN A 35 -3.12 15.39 6.35
CA ASN A 35 -2.07 16.40 6.43
C ASN A 35 -0.91 16.02 5.50
N LEU A 36 -0.75 16.76 4.40
CA LEU A 36 0.29 16.55 3.40
C LEU A 36 1.70 16.65 3.99
N ARG A 37 1.92 17.56 4.94
CA ARG A 37 3.22 17.73 5.60
C ARG A 37 3.64 16.45 6.31
N LYS A 38 2.73 15.85 7.08
CA LYS A 38 3.01 14.61 7.79
C LYS A 38 3.21 13.43 6.83
N PHE A 39 2.49 13.42 5.71
CA PHE A 39 2.71 12.43 4.66
C PHE A 39 4.14 12.51 4.10
N ILE A 40 4.63 13.71 3.77
CA ILE A 40 6.00 13.93 3.30
C ILE A 40 7.03 13.53 4.36
N GLU A 41 6.76 13.80 5.64
CA GLU A 41 7.62 13.39 6.76
C GLU A 41 7.67 11.85 6.88
N MET A 42 6.52 11.18 6.79
CA MET A 42 6.44 9.70 6.87
C MET A 42 7.11 9.01 5.68
N LEU A 43 7.05 9.61 4.49
CA LEU A 43 7.79 9.12 3.32
C LEU A 43 9.30 9.18 3.55
N GLY A 44 9.77 9.99 4.52
CA GLY A 44 11.19 10.20 4.78
C GLY A 44 11.93 10.83 3.61
N VAL A 45 11.23 11.64 2.77
CA VAL A 45 11.85 12.29 1.61
C VAL A 45 12.95 13.24 2.08
N THR A 46 14.19 12.85 1.84
CA THR A 46 15.38 13.63 2.19
C THR A 46 15.68 14.68 1.14
N ARG A 47 15.38 14.41 -0.13
CA ARG A 47 15.68 15.27 -1.28
C ARG A 47 14.46 16.04 -1.75
N LYS A 48 14.40 17.32 -1.39
CA LYS A 48 13.37 18.28 -1.82
C LYS A 48 14.03 19.34 -2.69
N ILE A 49 13.65 19.40 -3.96
CA ILE A 49 14.31 20.24 -4.94
C ILE A 49 13.31 21.26 -5.49
N ALA A 50 13.59 22.54 -5.26
CA ALA A 50 12.82 23.64 -5.81
C ALA A 50 13.13 23.80 -7.30
N GLN A 51 12.10 23.97 -8.13
CA GLN A 51 12.22 24.15 -9.58
C GLN A 51 11.21 25.17 -10.10
N ALA A 52 11.49 25.77 -11.24
CA ALA A 52 10.53 26.63 -11.93
C ALA A 52 9.51 25.79 -12.73
N ALA A 53 8.30 26.35 -12.94
CA ALA A 53 7.31 25.73 -13.82
C ALA A 53 7.88 25.58 -15.25
N GLY A 54 7.57 24.46 -15.90
CA GLY A 54 8.10 24.14 -17.22
C GLY A 54 9.50 23.52 -17.23
N THR A 55 10.10 23.29 -16.03
CA THR A 55 11.41 22.62 -15.97
C THR A 55 11.26 21.15 -16.32
N GLU A 56 11.99 20.70 -17.32
CA GLU A 56 12.08 19.30 -17.71
C GLU A 56 12.94 18.51 -16.72
N LEU A 57 12.41 17.38 -16.26
CA LEU A 57 13.09 16.50 -15.33
C LEU A 57 13.74 15.33 -16.05
N TYR A 58 15.01 15.07 -15.73
CA TYR A 58 15.80 14.03 -16.36
C TYR A 58 16.46 13.13 -15.31
N ILE A 59 16.47 11.83 -15.59
CA ILE A 59 17.34 10.88 -14.89
C ILE A 59 18.57 10.62 -15.76
N TYR A 60 19.72 10.62 -15.11
CA TYR A 60 20.98 10.26 -15.72
C TYR A 60 21.41 8.88 -15.23
N LYS A 61 21.60 7.94 -16.16
CA LYS A 61 22.12 6.62 -15.85
C LYS A 61 23.51 6.47 -16.47
N THR A 62 24.49 6.13 -15.65
CA THR A 62 25.82 5.80 -16.12
C THR A 62 25.97 4.28 -16.13
N THR A 63 26.29 3.71 -17.29
CA THR A 63 26.54 2.29 -17.47
C THR A 63 27.93 2.14 -18.10
N GLY A 64 28.66 1.11 -17.67
CA GLY A 64 29.98 0.85 -18.19
C GLY A 64 30.51 -0.49 -17.73
N THR A 65 31.64 -0.88 -18.27
CA THR A 65 32.33 -2.10 -17.90
C THR A 65 33.73 -1.71 -17.43
N LEU A 66 34.04 -2.08 -16.18
CA LEU A 66 35.40 -2.01 -15.67
C LEU A 66 36.18 -3.20 -16.24
N GLN A 67 37.28 -2.91 -16.89
CA GLN A 67 38.19 -3.96 -17.39
C GLN A 67 39.03 -4.52 -16.24
N ASP A 68 39.54 -5.75 -16.41
CA ASP A 68 40.42 -6.34 -15.43
C ASP A 68 41.71 -5.48 -15.30
N GLY A 69 42.01 -5.06 -14.08
CA GLY A 69 43.19 -4.27 -13.75
C GLY A 69 44.43 -5.12 -13.44
N THR A 70 44.33 -6.45 -13.51
CA THR A 70 45.45 -7.37 -13.27
C THR A 70 46.30 -7.44 -14.53
N VAL A 71 47.31 -6.62 -14.61
CA VAL A 71 48.24 -6.58 -15.74
C VAL A 71 49.67 -6.86 -15.27
N GLY A 72 50.47 -7.51 -16.11
CA GLY A 72 51.87 -7.75 -15.87
C GLY A 72 52.72 -6.49 -15.92
N GLU A 73 53.94 -6.57 -15.40
CA GLU A 73 54.90 -5.49 -15.42
C GLU A 73 55.24 -5.11 -16.90
N GLY A 74 54.96 -3.87 -17.28
CA GLY A 74 55.17 -3.35 -18.66
C GLY A 74 54.04 -3.63 -19.63
N GLU A 75 52.94 -4.26 -19.23
CA GLU A 75 51.75 -4.49 -20.05
C GLU A 75 50.84 -3.25 -20.14
N LEU A 76 50.11 -3.13 -21.27
CA LEU A 76 49.17 -2.05 -21.43
C LEU A 76 47.90 -2.25 -20.60
N ILE A 77 47.58 -1.28 -19.75
CA ILE A 77 46.35 -1.32 -18.92
C ILE A 77 45.11 -1.22 -19.83
N PRO A 78 44.14 -2.17 -19.76
CA PRO A 78 42.94 -2.14 -20.57
C PRO A 78 42.07 -0.92 -20.26
N LEU A 79 41.50 -0.31 -21.33
CA LEU A 79 40.67 0.89 -21.20
C LEU A 79 39.24 0.51 -20.78
N SER A 80 38.80 0.99 -19.62
CA SER A 80 37.41 0.89 -19.14
C SER A 80 36.58 1.98 -19.79
N GLN A 81 35.37 1.63 -20.28
CA GLN A 81 34.48 2.58 -20.95
C GLN A 81 33.20 2.73 -20.13
N TYR A 82 32.82 3.98 -19.86
CA TYR A 82 31.57 4.34 -19.24
C TYR A 82 30.78 5.29 -20.12
N GLN A 83 29.49 5.03 -20.25
CA GLN A 83 28.58 5.87 -21.04
C GLN A 83 27.46 6.39 -20.12
N ARG A 84 27.18 7.69 -20.25
CA ARG A 84 26.09 8.34 -19.54
C ARG A 84 24.91 8.55 -20.46
N THR A 85 23.75 7.98 -20.12
CA THR A 85 22.48 8.18 -20.81
C THR A 85 21.59 9.14 -20.05
N LYS A 86 20.80 9.95 -20.78
CA LYS A 86 19.86 10.93 -20.26
C LYS A 86 18.46 10.53 -20.67
N THR A 87 17.55 10.33 -19.72
CA THR A 87 16.15 9.98 -19.99
C THR A 87 15.23 11.04 -19.38
N LYS A 88 14.37 11.64 -20.21
CA LYS A 88 13.33 12.56 -19.72
C LYS A 88 12.25 11.76 -18.98
N ILE A 89 11.93 12.17 -17.76
CA ILE A 89 10.93 11.51 -16.88
C ILE A 89 9.66 12.35 -16.70
N GLY A 90 9.70 13.62 -17.02
CA GLY A 90 8.55 14.50 -16.91
C GLY A 90 8.90 15.98 -16.99
N GLU A 91 7.92 16.79 -16.70
CA GLU A 91 8.01 18.24 -16.63
C GLU A 91 7.22 18.73 -15.44
N ILE A 92 7.75 19.67 -14.69
CA ILE A 92 7.04 20.26 -13.54
C ILE A 92 6.00 21.23 -14.05
N SER A 93 4.73 20.97 -13.76
CA SER A 93 3.61 21.82 -14.12
C SER A 93 2.96 22.44 -12.89
N LEU A 94 2.57 23.71 -13.01
CA LEU A 94 1.77 24.38 -12.02
C LEU A 94 0.29 23.98 -12.17
N GLN A 95 -0.27 23.40 -11.11
CA GLN A 95 -1.69 23.08 -11.03
C GLN A 95 -2.42 24.21 -10.32
N LYS A 96 -3.63 24.52 -10.77
CA LYS A 96 -4.43 25.64 -10.27
C LYS A 96 -5.85 25.17 -10.07
N TRP A 97 -6.46 25.59 -8.96
CA TRP A 97 -7.84 25.31 -8.61
C TRP A 97 -8.51 26.62 -8.22
N ARG A 98 -9.79 26.72 -8.48
CA ARG A 98 -10.59 27.91 -8.23
C ARG A 98 -11.96 27.53 -7.69
N ASN A 99 -12.46 28.27 -6.71
CA ASN A 99 -13.86 28.26 -6.33
C ASN A 99 -14.38 29.69 -6.18
N GLU A 100 -15.67 29.90 -6.45
CA GLU A 100 -16.36 31.19 -6.31
C GLU A 100 -17.57 31.03 -5.43
N LYS A 101 -17.87 32.06 -4.64
CA LYS A 101 -19.03 32.15 -3.75
C LYS A 101 -19.75 33.44 -4.01
N SER A 102 -21.07 33.38 -4.24
CA SER A 102 -21.90 34.60 -4.48
C SER A 102 -22.15 35.39 -3.20
N ALA A 103 -22.44 36.68 -3.35
CA ALA A 103 -22.77 37.54 -2.23
C ALA A 103 -24.02 37.06 -1.49
N GLU A 104 -25.01 36.51 -2.20
CA GLU A 104 -26.23 35.96 -1.63
C GLU A 104 -25.98 34.75 -0.76
N ALA A 105 -25.07 33.86 -1.20
CA ALA A 105 -24.64 32.69 -0.43
C ALA A 105 -23.94 33.10 0.88
N ILE A 106 -23.06 34.10 0.82
CA ILE A 106 -22.34 34.63 1.97
C ILE A 106 -23.31 35.32 2.95
N GLN A 107 -24.28 36.10 2.45
CA GLN A 107 -25.26 36.78 3.28
C GLN A 107 -26.20 35.81 3.99
N LYS A 108 -26.62 34.73 3.31
CA LYS A 108 -27.57 33.75 3.85
C LYS A 108 -26.95 32.80 4.85
N SER A 109 -25.74 32.39 4.62
CA SER A 109 -25.04 31.31 5.40
C SER A 109 -24.03 31.86 6.41
N GLY A 110 -23.70 33.17 6.34
CA GLY A 110 -22.62 33.77 7.12
C GLY A 110 -21.24 33.64 6.45
N ARG A 111 -20.43 34.69 6.60
CA ARG A 111 -19.14 34.79 5.93
C ARG A 111 -18.15 33.68 6.34
N VAL A 112 -18.10 33.37 7.63
CA VAL A 112 -17.14 32.40 8.17
C VAL A 112 -17.44 30.99 7.63
N GLU A 113 -18.68 30.55 7.70
CA GLU A 113 -19.11 29.23 7.26
C GLU A 113 -19.03 29.09 5.74
N ALA A 114 -19.51 30.11 5.00
CA ALA A 114 -19.49 30.08 3.55
C ALA A 114 -18.09 30.05 2.93
N ILE A 115 -17.12 30.73 3.53
CA ILE A 115 -15.79 30.88 2.98
C ILE A 115 -14.83 29.87 3.59
N THR A 116 -14.79 29.75 4.92
CA THR A 116 -13.76 29.01 5.62
C THR A 116 -13.92 27.48 5.47
N GLU A 117 -15.14 26.96 5.60
CA GLU A 117 -15.36 25.51 5.54
C GLU A 117 -15.18 24.96 4.11
N ILE A 118 -15.71 25.67 3.11
CA ILE A 118 -15.53 25.28 1.71
C ILE A 118 -14.04 25.34 1.30
N ASP A 119 -13.33 26.38 1.74
CA ASP A 119 -11.91 26.51 1.44
C ASP A 119 -11.08 25.41 2.12
N LYS A 120 -11.41 25.04 3.35
CA LYS A 120 -10.79 23.89 4.03
C LYS A 120 -10.99 22.59 3.27
N GLU A 121 -12.22 22.32 2.80
CA GLU A 121 -12.50 21.10 2.05
C GLU A 121 -11.78 21.07 0.70
N MET A 122 -11.74 22.19 -0.02
CA MET A 122 -10.94 22.33 -1.23
C MET A 122 -9.46 22.03 -0.96
N MET A 123 -8.89 22.53 0.14
CA MET A 123 -7.50 22.25 0.52
C MET A 123 -7.28 20.78 0.84
N LYS A 124 -8.21 20.11 1.53
CA LYS A 124 -8.14 18.66 1.77
C LYS A 124 -8.14 17.87 0.47
N ASP A 125 -8.99 18.25 -0.48
CA ASP A 125 -9.06 17.54 -1.77
C ASP A 125 -7.81 17.75 -2.61
N ILE A 126 -7.21 18.94 -2.60
CA ILE A 126 -5.93 19.21 -3.24
C ILE A 126 -4.83 18.32 -2.62
N GLN A 127 -4.76 18.25 -1.29
CA GLN A 127 -3.78 17.43 -0.59
C GLN A 127 -3.98 15.93 -0.85
N LYS A 128 -5.24 15.45 -0.91
CA LYS A 128 -5.57 14.08 -1.30
C LYS A 128 -5.14 13.80 -2.75
N GLY A 129 -5.38 14.75 -3.67
CA GLY A 129 -4.96 14.65 -5.06
C GLY A 129 -3.44 14.52 -5.24
N ILE A 130 -2.66 15.26 -4.46
CA ILE A 130 -1.19 15.17 -4.45
C ILE A 130 -0.76 13.77 -3.98
N ARG A 131 -1.37 13.24 -2.91
CA ARG A 131 -1.11 11.87 -2.44
C ARG A 131 -1.46 10.82 -3.49
N SER A 132 -2.63 10.95 -4.12
CA SER A 132 -3.07 10.01 -5.17
C SER A 132 -2.04 9.94 -6.28
N LYS A 133 -1.58 11.07 -6.80
CA LYS A 133 -0.55 11.11 -7.84
C LYS A 133 0.76 10.43 -7.45
N PHE A 134 1.16 10.56 -6.20
CA PHE A 134 2.34 9.84 -5.70
C PHE A 134 2.12 8.32 -5.70
N ILE A 135 0.97 7.86 -5.19
CA ILE A 135 0.64 6.43 -5.18
C ILE A 135 0.51 5.89 -6.61
N ASP A 136 -0.19 6.62 -7.50
CA ASP A 136 -0.31 6.26 -8.92
C ASP A 136 1.07 6.15 -9.58
N HIS A 137 2.00 7.06 -9.25
CA HIS A 137 3.37 6.99 -9.74
C HIS A 137 4.09 5.72 -9.25
N ILE A 138 4.02 5.40 -7.95
CA ILE A 138 4.66 4.19 -7.42
C ILE A 138 4.04 2.91 -7.99
N THR A 139 2.72 2.87 -8.15
CA THR A 139 2.02 1.70 -8.69
C THR A 139 2.15 1.55 -10.21
N SER A 140 2.61 2.58 -10.91
CA SER A 140 2.83 2.53 -12.36
C SER A 140 4.10 1.80 -12.78
N PHE A 141 5.00 1.49 -11.86
CA PHE A 141 6.23 0.76 -12.19
C PHE A 141 5.96 -0.72 -12.41
N ASP A 142 6.33 -1.21 -13.59
CA ASP A 142 6.35 -2.64 -13.90
C ASP A 142 7.68 -3.22 -13.39
N THR A 143 7.70 -3.56 -12.11
CA THR A 143 8.91 -4.01 -11.39
C THR A 143 8.81 -5.49 -11.03
N THR A 144 9.93 -6.05 -10.56
CA THR A 144 10.00 -7.44 -10.11
C THR A 144 8.92 -7.74 -9.07
N VAL A 145 8.00 -8.64 -9.43
CA VAL A 145 6.95 -9.11 -8.52
C VAL A 145 7.45 -10.35 -7.79
N VAL A 146 7.42 -10.30 -6.46
CA VAL A 146 7.81 -11.41 -5.60
C VAL A 146 6.55 -12.04 -4.99
N ALA A 147 6.34 -13.34 -5.19
CA ALA A 147 5.27 -14.06 -4.50
C ALA A 147 5.61 -14.23 -3.02
N ALA A 148 4.65 -13.98 -2.14
CA ALA A 148 4.84 -14.06 -0.71
C ALA A 148 3.66 -14.73 0.00
N THR A 149 3.95 -15.45 1.06
CA THR A 149 2.94 -16.04 1.94
C THR A 149 2.74 -15.12 3.14
N GLY A 150 1.59 -14.46 3.19
CA GLY A 150 1.24 -13.54 4.26
C GLY A 150 2.02 -12.21 4.23
N LEU A 151 1.54 -11.25 5.05
CA LEU A 151 2.08 -9.89 5.10
C LEU A 151 3.55 -9.83 5.54
N GLN A 152 3.91 -10.56 6.60
CA GLN A 152 5.28 -10.56 7.11
C GLN A 152 6.27 -11.09 6.07
N GLY A 153 5.88 -12.15 5.34
CA GLY A 153 6.69 -12.70 4.25
C GLY A 153 6.86 -11.71 3.09
N ALA A 154 5.80 -10.96 2.77
CA ALA A 154 5.84 -9.94 1.73
C ALA A 154 6.80 -8.80 2.10
N LEU A 155 6.69 -8.27 3.32
CA LEU A 155 7.57 -7.21 3.82
C LEU A 155 9.03 -7.66 3.90
N ALA A 156 9.29 -8.87 4.43
CA ALA A 156 10.65 -9.41 4.53
C ALA A 156 11.30 -9.62 3.14
N LYS A 157 10.54 -10.14 2.17
CA LYS A 157 11.07 -10.36 0.82
C LYS A 157 11.33 -9.05 0.08
N THR A 158 10.43 -8.07 0.18
CA THR A 158 10.66 -6.75 -0.44
C THR A 158 11.82 -6.02 0.21
N TRP A 159 11.92 -6.05 1.54
CA TRP A 159 13.06 -5.48 2.27
C TRP A 159 14.38 -6.15 1.86
N GLY A 160 14.42 -7.49 1.81
CA GLY A 160 15.61 -8.23 1.40
C GLY A 160 16.05 -7.91 -0.03
N GLN A 161 15.11 -7.75 -0.97
CA GLN A 161 15.41 -7.32 -2.34
C GLN A 161 16.00 -5.91 -2.40
N LEU A 162 15.49 -4.98 -1.58
CA LEU A 162 16.04 -3.63 -1.48
C LEU A 162 17.46 -3.64 -0.91
N GLN A 163 17.74 -4.47 0.11
CA GLN A 163 19.09 -4.62 0.67
C GLN A 163 20.09 -5.15 -0.37
N VAL A 164 19.68 -6.13 -1.18
CA VAL A 164 20.52 -6.67 -2.25
C VAL A 164 20.76 -5.64 -3.36
N LEU A 165 19.72 -4.85 -3.71
CA LEU A 165 19.81 -3.86 -4.78
C LEU A 165 20.74 -2.68 -4.43
N PHE A 166 20.71 -2.25 -3.17
CA PHE A 166 21.49 -1.12 -2.66
C PHE A 166 22.74 -1.58 -1.89
N GLU A 167 23.38 -2.66 -2.32
CA GLU A 167 24.58 -3.27 -1.71
C GLU A 167 25.42 -2.29 -0.90
N ASN A 168 25.81 -2.35 0.25
CA ASN A 168 26.65 -1.48 1.08
C ASN A 168 25.98 -0.31 1.80
N ASP A 169 24.71 -0.02 1.57
CA ASP A 169 24.03 1.08 2.25
C ASP A 169 23.01 0.56 3.27
N THR A 170 22.89 1.24 4.39
CA THR A 170 21.79 1.00 5.35
C THR A 170 20.50 1.54 4.76
N VAL A 171 19.75 0.68 4.07
CA VAL A 171 18.52 1.08 3.40
C VAL A 171 17.37 1.17 4.38
N GLU A 172 16.86 2.37 4.61
CA GLU A 172 15.58 2.56 5.28
C GLU A 172 14.44 2.38 4.29
N ALA A 173 13.68 1.29 4.42
CA ALA A 173 12.57 0.98 3.53
C ALA A 173 11.27 1.67 3.97
N VAL A 174 10.46 2.04 2.96
CA VAL A 174 9.06 2.44 3.13
C VAL A 174 8.18 1.48 2.35
N HIS A 175 7.19 0.93 3.04
CA HIS A 175 6.26 -0.04 2.49
C HIS A 175 4.87 0.58 2.40
N PHE A 176 4.19 0.39 1.27
CA PHE A 176 2.83 0.86 1.03
C PHE A 176 1.91 -0.34 0.91
N ILE A 177 0.86 -0.38 1.72
CA ILE A 177 -0.09 -1.50 1.77
C ILE A 177 -1.54 -1.01 1.80
N ASN A 178 -2.47 -1.85 1.37
CA ASN A 178 -3.89 -1.62 1.58
C ASN A 178 -4.28 -1.94 3.03
N PRO A 179 -5.09 -1.12 3.70
CA PRO A 179 -5.60 -1.44 5.05
C PRO A 179 -6.26 -2.82 5.14
N LEU A 180 -6.96 -3.28 4.09
CA LEU A 180 -7.59 -4.60 4.06
C LEU A 180 -6.57 -5.75 4.05
N THR A 181 -5.37 -5.51 3.53
CA THR A 181 -4.28 -6.51 3.52
C THR A 181 -3.74 -6.79 4.92
N ILE A 182 -3.78 -5.81 5.83
CA ILE A 182 -3.23 -5.97 7.19
C ILE A 182 -4.25 -6.56 8.17
N VAL A 183 -5.57 -6.50 7.87
CA VAL A 183 -6.61 -6.96 8.80
C VAL A 183 -6.40 -8.39 9.28
N PRO A 184 -6.16 -9.41 8.43
CA PRO A 184 -5.96 -10.78 8.89
C PRO A 184 -4.75 -10.92 9.81
N TYR A 185 -3.73 -10.08 9.62
CA TYR A 185 -2.54 -10.07 10.45
C TYR A 185 -2.80 -9.43 11.83
N LEU A 186 -3.56 -8.34 11.87
CA LEU A 186 -3.97 -7.68 13.13
C LEU A 186 -4.90 -8.55 13.95
N GLU A 187 -5.76 -9.35 13.32
CA GLU A 187 -6.61 -10.33 14.00
C GLU A 187 -5.80 -11.45 14.68
N ALA A 188 -4.68 -11.84 14.05
CA ALA A 188 -3.83 -12.92 14.54
C ALA A 188 -2.78 -12.45 15.56
N GLN A 189 -2.45 -11.17 15.61
CA GLN A 189 -1.35 -10.60 16.38
C GLN A 189 -1.77 -9.33 17.13
N THR A 190 -1.20 -9.14 18.32
CA THR A 190 -1.42 -7.91 19.11
C THR A 190 -0.44 -6.82 18.64
N ILE A 191 -0.77 -6.13 17.56
CA ILE A 191 0.04 -5.02 17.02
C ILE A 191 -0.69 -3.71 17.24
N THR A 192 0.04 -2.70 17.72
CA THR A 192 -0.46 -1.35 17.88
C THR A 192 -0.19 -0.55 16.60
N THR A 193 -1.24 -0.07 15.95
CA THR A 193 -1.11 0.87 14.84
C THR A 193 -1.10 2.29 15.36
N GLN A 194 -0.24 3.13 14.81
CA GLN A 194 -0.23 4.57 15.08
C GLN A 194 -1.09 5.28 14.03
N ASN A 195 -1.72 6.39 14.44
CA ASN A 195 -2.52 7.21 13.56
C ASN A 195 -1.91 8.63 13.52
N ALA A 196 -1.53 9.08 12.34
CA ALA A 196 -1.08 10.43 12.12
C ALA A 196 -1.96 11.10 11.06
N PHE A 197 -2.80 12.05 11.49
CA PHE A 197 -3.63 12.89 10.62
C PHE A 197 -4.42 12.11 9.56
N GLY A 198 -5.16 11.10 9.99
CA GLY A 198 -6.03 10.30 9.13
C GLY A 198 -5.34 9.22 8.30
N MET A 199 -4.03 9.04 8.47
CA MET A 199 -3.33 7.88 7.92
C MET A 199 -2.86 6.96 9.05
N ARG A 200 -3.04 5.67 8.86
CA ARG A 200 -2.46 4.65 9.74
C ARG A 200 -1.08 4.27 9.21
N TYR A 201 -0.14 4.12 10.10
CA TYR A 201 1.20 3.63 9.79
C TYR A 201 1.73 2.79 10.95
N ILE A 202 2.75 2.01 10.67
CA ILE A 202 3.52 1.28 11.67
C ILE A 202 4.96 1.70 11.46
N GLU A 203 5.52 2.35 12.46
CA GLU A 203 6.91 2.76 12.46
C GLU A 203 7.78 1.55 12.79
N ASP A 204 8.85 1.37 12.01
CA ASP A 204 9.84 0.31 12.19
C ASP A 204 9.24 -1.10 12.38
N PHE A 205 8.44 -1.56 11.41
CA PHE A 205 7.82 -2.87 11.46
C PHE A 205 8.87 -3.99 11.46
N LEU A 206 9.10 -4.60 12.60
CA LEU A 206 10.07 -5.69 12.80
C LEU A 206 11.50 -5.37 12.32
N GLY A 207 11.92 -4.11 12.39
CA GLY A 207 13.23 -3.67 11.89
C GLY A 207 13.33 -3.59 10.35
N MET A 208 12.21 -3.71 9.63
CA MET A 208 12.18 -3.70 8.16
C MET A 208 11.80 -2.35 7.55
N GLY A 209 11.43 -1.36 8.36
CA GLY A 209 11.09 -0.02 7.93
C GLY A 209 9.65 0.40 8.20
N THR A 210 9.27 1.56 7.67
CA THR A 210 7.95 2.17 7.93
C THR A 210 6.90 1.64 6.97
N VAL A 211 5.75 1.21 7.52
CA VAL A 211 4.60 0.74 6.73
C VAL A 211 3.52 1.82 6.70
N ILE A 212 3.19 2.32 5.52
CA ILE A 212 2.16 3.32 5.26
C ILE A 212 0.94 2.66 4.64
N MET A 213 -0.23 2.88 5.24
CA MET A 213 -1.49 2.31 4.78
C MET A 213 -2.22 3.28 3.87
N SER A 214 -2.58 2.83 2.67
CA SER A 214 -3.39 3.59 1.72
C SER A 214 -4.39 2.70 1.00
N SER A 215 -5.66 3.12 0.97
CA SER A 215 -6.72 2.43 0.21
C SER A 215 -6.53 2.49 -1.31
N LEU A 216 -5.59 3.30 -1.78
CA LEU A 216 -5.24 3.42 -3.20
C LEU A 216 -4.30 2.29 -3.67
N ILE A 217 -3.68 1.56 -2.74
CA ILE A 217 -2.87 0.38 -3.06
C ILE A 217 -3.81 -0.81 -3.29
N PRO A 218 -3.57 -1.65 -4.31
CA PRO A 218 -4.34 -2.87 -4.51
C PRO A 218 -4.30 -3.80 -3.29
N VAL A 219 -5.39 -4.50 -3.04
CA VAL A 219 -5.46 -5.49 -1.94
C VAL A 219 -4.51 -6.65 -2.24
N ASN A 220 -3.85 -7.16 -1.23
CA ASN A 220 -2.85 -8.23 -1.31
C ASN A 220 -1.58 -7.87 -2.09
N GLU A 221 -1.30 -6.59 -2.28
CA GLU A 221 -0.04 -6.11 -2.83
C GLU A 221 0.69 -5.22 -1.82
N VAL A 222 2.02 -5.33 -1.81
CA VAL A 222 2.93 -4.52 -1.01
C VAL A 222 3.92 -3.86 -1.96
N TYR A 223 3.91 -2.55 -2.02
CA TYR A 223 4.89 -1.76 -2.76
C TYR A 223 5.93 -1.24 -1.79
N SER A 224 7.19 -1.45 -2.09
CA SER A 224 8.29 -1.08 -1.19
C SER A 224 9.38 -0.35 -1.95
N THR A 225 9.94 0.68 -1.34
CA THR A 225 11.09 1.41 -1.90
C THR A 225 11.96 1.96 -0.77
N ALA A 226 13.20 2.33 -1.08
CA ALA A 226 14.05 3.06 -0.15
C ALA A 226 13.59 4.51 0.01
N LYS A 227 13.69 5.08 1.21
CA LYS A 227 13.38 6.50 1.46
C LYS A 227 14.16 7.42 0.53
N ASP A 228 15.45 7.16 0.34
CA ASP A 228 16.34 7.97 -0.49
C ASP A 228 16.08 7.82 -2.00
N ASN A 229 15.31 6.83 -2.41
CA ASN A 229 14.89 6.65 -3.80
C ASN A 229 13.73 7.57 -4.19
N ILE A 230 13.12 8.28 -3.23
CA ILE A 230 12.01 9.21 -3.48
C ILE A 230 12.52 10.63 -3.49
N ILE A 231 12.31 11.34 -4.59
CA ILE A 231 12.62 12.76 -4.75
C ILE A 231 11.33 13.55 -4.87
N MET A 232 11.24 14.66 -4.17
CA MET A 232 10.15 15.61 -4.31
C MET A 232 10.64 16.86 -5.03
N TYR A 233 10.10 17.12 -6.21
CA TYR A 233 10.26 18.40 -6.90
C TYR A 233 9.05 19.28 -6.58
N TYR A 234 9.29 20.57 -6.39
CA TYR A 234 8.21 21.50 -6.09
C TYR A 234 8.49 22.89 -6.67
N ILE A 235 7.41 23.59 -6.99
CA ILE A 235 7.47 25.01 -7.37
C ILE A 235 7.30 25.81 -6.07
N PRO A 236 8.27 26.68 -5.70
CA PRO A 236 8.13 27.52 -4.50
C PRO A 236 6.92 28.45 -4.63
N MET A 237 6.03 28.41 -3.64
CA MET A 237 4.86 29.32 -3.55
C MET A 237 5.20 30.56 -2.71
N THR A 238 6.49 30.96 -2.70
CA THR A 238 7.05 32.10 -1.96
C THR A 238 7.89 32.97 -2.89
N GLY A 239 8.40 34.09 -2.40
CA GLY A 239 9.25 35.00 -3.20
C GLY A 239 8.46 35.80 -4.23
N GLU A 240 9.00 35.99 -5.42
CA GLU A 240 8.42 36.81 -6.49
C GLU A 240 7.01 36.36 -6.87
N MET A 241 6.78 35.06 -7.01
CA MET A 241 5.48 34.50 -7.33
C MET A 241 4.43 34.82 -6.27
N ALA A 242 4.79 34.71 -4.99
CA ALA A 242 3.88 35.06 -3.89
C ALA A 242 3.58 36.56 -3.87
N GLY A 243 4.58 37.40 -4.14
CA GLY A 243 4.40 38.86 -4.20
C GLY A 243 3.50 39.31 -5.34
N GLU A 244 3.71 38.76 -6.55
CA GLU A 244 2.96 39.13 -7.75
C GLU A 244 1.47 38.74 -7.67
N PHE A 245 1.17 37.58 -7.09
CA PHE A 245 -0.19 37.05 -7.00
C PHE A 245 -0.81 37.13 -5.59
N ASN A 246 -0.19 37.83 -4.66
CA ASN A 246 -0.63 37.86 -3.25
C ASN A 246 -0.90 36.50 -2.64
N LEU A 247 -0.02 35.51 -2.92
CA LEU A 247 -0.19 34.17 -2.41
C LEU A 247 0.18 34.08 -0.95
N THR A 248 -0.70 33.48 -0.17
CA THR A 248 -0.42 32.99 1.18
C THR A 248 -0.23 31.48 1.12
N THR A 249 0.85 30.95 1.71
CA THR A 249 1.08 29.52 1.75
C THR A 249 0.28 28.86 2.85
N ASP A 250 -0.15 27.62 2.60
CA ASP A 250 -0.70 26.75 3.64
C ASP A 250 0.37 26.32 4.66
N GLN A 251 -0.02 25.54 5.67
CA GLN A 251 0.91 25.04 6.69
C GLN A 251 2.02 24.16 6.13
N THR A 252 1.85 23.61 4.94
CA THR A 252 2.87 22.78 4.28
C THR A 252 3.94 23.61 3.58
N GLY A 253 3.62 24.85 3.20
CA GLY A 253 4.48 25.72 2.40
C GLY A 253 4.51 25.38 0.90
N TYR A 254 3.74 24.39 0.45
CA TYR A 254 3.74 23.90 -0.93
C TYR A 254 2.48 24.24 -1.72
N ILE A 255 1.44 24.75 -1.05
CA ILE A 255 0.20 25.19 -1.67
C ILE A 255 0.04 26.68 -1.40
N GLY A 256 0.05 27.47 -2.47
CA GLY A 256 -0.21 28.90 -2.42
C GLY A 256 -1.70 29.17 -2.60
N THR A 257 -2.25 30.10 -1.83
CA THR A 257 -3.66 30.50 -1.92
C THR A 257 -3.80 32.00 -1.97
N THR A 258 -4.70 32.50 -2.80
CA THR A 258 -5.10 33.91 -2.82
C THR A 258 -6.62 34.04 -2.85
N THR A 259 -7.11 35.19 -2.43
CA THR A 259 -8.54 35.52 -2.47
C THR A 259 -8.70 36.77 -3.26
N ASP A 260 -9.57 36.76 -4.26
CA ASP A 260 -9.98 37.94 -5.02
C ASP A 260 -11.47 38.23 -4.85
N THR A 261 -11.84 39.48 -4.99
CA THR A 261 -13.23 39.93 -4.90
C THR A 261 -13.61 40.60 -6.20
N THR A 262 -14.38 39.90 -7.01
CA THR A 262 -14.85 40.45 -8.28
C THR A 262 -16.11 41.27 -8.09
N THR A 263 -15.97 42.58 -8.17
CA THR A 263 -17.03 43.52 -7.85
C THR A 263 -18.15 43.57 -8.87
N ASN A 264 -17.86 43.37 -10.14
CA ASN A 264 -18.84 43.36 -11.22
C ASN A 264 -19.80 42.15 -11.20
N ARG A 265 -19.45 41.08 -10.44
CA ARG A 265 -20.28 39.89 -10.25
C ARG A 265 -20.69 39.65 -8.81
N LEU A 266 -20.20 40.46 -7.86
CA LEU A 266 -20.39 40.31 -6.42
C LEU A 266 -20.08 38.88 -5.94
N VAL A 267 -18.92 38.36 -6.32
CA VAL A 267 -18.43 37.06 -5.89
C VAL A 267 -17.11 37.19 -5.15
N VAL A 268 -16.84 36.24 -4.24
CA VAL A 268 -15.54 36.03 -3.63
C VAL A 268 -14.93 34.82 -4.26
N GLU A 269 -13.79 35.00 -4.88
CA GLU A 269 -13.03 33.95 -5.57
C GLU A 269 -11.85 33.50 -4.71
N ARG A 270 -11.69 32.20 -4.55
CA ARG A 270 -10.51 31.57 -3.93
C ARG A 270 -9.74 30.79 -4.97
N ILE A 271 -8.47 31.12 -5.13
CA ILE A 271 -7.57 30.41 -6.02
C ILE A 271 -6.53 29.71 -5.18
N ALA A 272 -6.23 28.46 -5.52
CA ALA A 272 -5.14 27.70 -4.96
C ALA A 272 -4.22 27.21 -6.08
N ALA A 273 -2.94 27.18 -5.81
CA ALA A 273 -1.93 26.70 -6.75
C ALA A 273 -0.91 25.79 -6.06
N SER A 274 -0.47 24.76 -6.74
CA SER A 274 0.59 23.86 -6.27
C SER A 274 1.34 23.29 -7.45
N GLY A 275 2.64 23.03 -7.26
CA GLY A 275 3.48 22.37 -8.26
C GLY A 275 4.36 21.32 -7.60
N ILE A 276 3.74 20.29 -6.99
CA ILE A 276 4.46 19.17 -6.36
C ILE A 276 4.47 17.99 -7.32
N GLN A 277 5.64 17.40 -7.50
CA GLN A 277 5.82 16.14 -8.21
C GLN A 277 6.78 15.24 -7.45
N PHE A 278 6.33 14.05 -7.12
CA PHE A 278 7.17 13.00 -6.57
C PHE A 278 7.69 12.14 -7.71
N LEU A 279 8.95 11.78 -7.64
CA LEU A 279 9.59 10.89 -8.59
C LEU A 279 10.43 9.86 -7.86
N VAL A 280 10.52 8.68 -8.46
CA VAL A 280 11.42 7.61 -8.03
C VAL A 280 12.66 7.68 -8.91
N GLU A 281 13.83 7.79 -8.30
CA GLU A 281 15.10 7.95 -9.02
C GLU A 281 15.49 6.67 -9.75
N MET A 282 15.35 5.53 -9.07
CA MET A 282 15.64 4.22 -9.63
C MET A 282 14.36 3.38 -9.68
N ALA A 283 13.84 3.11 -10.87
CA ALA A 283 12.64 2.29 -11.06
C ALA A 283 12.81 0.87 -10.48
N ALA A 284 13.98 0.26 -10.64
CA ALA A 284 14.30 -1.04 -10.04
C ALA A 284 14.29 -1.03 -8.50
N GLY A 285 14.40 0.16 -7.89
CA GLY A 285 14.29 0.36 -6.44
C GLY A 285 12.86 0.40 -5.92
N VAL A 286 11.86 0.16 -6.77
CA VAL A 286 10.48 -0.15 -6.37
C VAL A 286 10.26 -1.64 -6.50
N VAL A 287 10.03 -2.31 -5.38
CA VAL A 287 9.81 -3.77 -5.33
C VAL A 287 8.37 -4.04 -4.94
N VAL A 288 7.72 -4.94 -5.68
CA VAL A 288 6.33 -5.31 -5.43
C VAL A 288 6.27 -6.75 -4.92
N ALA A 289 5.60 -6.99 -3.81
CA ALA A 289 5.23 -8.33 -3.38
C ALA A 289 3.74 -8.54 -3.54
N LYS A 290 3.35 -9.66 -4.14
CA LYS A 290 1.97 -10.14 -4.14
C LYS A 290 1.81 -11.18 -3.05
N ILE A 291 0.86 -10.92 -2.16
CA ILE A 291 0.48 -11.88 -1.15
C ILE A 291 -0.55 -12.77 -1.82
N ASP A 292 -0.16 -14.03 -2.07
CA ASP A 292 -1.11 -15.03 -2.51
C ASP A 292 -2.26 -15.09 -1.52
N ALA A 293 -3.47 -15.20 -2.03
CA ALA A 293 -4.70 -15.24 -1.24
C ALA A 293 -4.47 -16.13 -0.02
N THR A 294 -4.85 -15.64 1.16
CA THR A 294 -4.61 -16.31 2.45
C THR A 294 -4.64 -17.83 2.23
N PRO A 295 -3.54 -18.55 2.41
CA PRO A 295 -3.53 -19.96 2.11
C PRO A 295 -4.67 -20.61 2.89
N THR A 296 -5.67 -21.07 2.20
CA THR A 296 -6.79 -21.78 2.80
C THR A 296 -6.38 -23.21 3.03
N LEU A 297 -6.85 -23.79 4.15
CA LEU A 297 -6.63 -25.21 4.40
C LEU A 297 -7.15 -26.02 3.21
N GLY A 298 -6.26 -26.78 2.58
CA GLY A 298 -6.62 -27.71 1.51
C GLY A 298 -7.62 -28.75 2.02
N THR A 299 -8.50 -29.25 1.17
CA THR A 299 -9.47 -30.27 1.54
C THR A 299 -8.98 -31.64 1.12
N ILE A 300 -8.84 -32.56 2.10
CA ILE A 300 -8.61 -33.99 1.87
C ILE A 300 -9.95 -34.69 1.99
N SER A 301 -10.37 -35.40 0.97
CA SER A 301 -11.49 -36.33 1.06
C SER A 301 -10.99 -37.64 1.69
N VAL A 302 -11.50 -38.00 2.86
CA VAL A 302 -11.11 -39.19 3.61
C VAL A 302 -12.26 -40.20 3.58
N VAL A 303 -12.00 -41.39 3.08
CA VAL A 303 -12.95 -42.51 3.11
C VAL A 303 -12.36 -43.62 3.99
N SER A 304 -13.15 -44.11 4.94
CA SER A 304 -12.76 -45.19 5.85
C SER A 304 -13.48 -46.49 5.45
N ALA A 305 -12.74 -47.57 5.39
CA ALA A 305 -13.22 -48.92 5.15
C ALA A 305 -12.61 -49.91 6.15
N ALA A 306 -13.15 -51.13 6.23
CA ALA A 306 -12.58 -52.17 7.08
C ALA A 306 -11.12 -52.47 6.69
N GLY A 307 -10.22 -52.51 7.67
CA GLY A 307 -8.80 -52.80 7.48
C GLY A 307 -8.53 -54.27 7.35
N THR A 308 -7.22 -54.65 7.42
CA THR A 308 -6.78 -56.02 7.25
C THR A 308 -6.93 -56.86 8.51
N ALA A 309 -6.73 -56.29 9.70
CA ALA A 309 -6.89 -56.98 10.99
C ALA A 309 -8.17 -56.49 11.74
N VAL A 310 -8.68 -57.32 12.67
CA VAL A 310 -9.80 -56.98 13.52
C VAL A 310 -9.46 -55.70 14.34
N GLY A 311 -10.36 -54.72 14.32
CA GLY A 311 -10.15 -53.44 14.98
C GLY A 311 -9.42 -52.40 14.12
N ASP A 312 -8.97 -52.73 12.92
CA ASP A 312 -8.27 -51.79 12.04
C ASP A 312 -9.16 -51.22 10.96
N THR A 313 -8.85 -49.99 10.54
CA THR A 313 -9.49 -49.27 9.43
C THR A 313 -8.47 -48.92 8.37
N ALA A 314 -8.82 -49.11 7.12
CA ALA A 314 -8.08 -48.64 5.96
C ALA A 314 -8.64 -47.29 5.53
N LEU A 315 -7.78 -46.30 5.21
CA LEU A 315 -8.16 -45.01 4.73
C LEU A 315 -7.76 -44.80 3.29
N THR A 316 -8.69 -44.28 2.50
CA THR A 316 -8.44 -43.81 1.13
C THR A 316 -8.54 -42.28 1.10
N LEU A 317 -7.47 -41.65 0.60
CA LEU A 317 -7.37 -40.18 0.47
C LEU A 317 -7.56 -39.75 -0.98
N SER A 318 -8.27 -38.64 -1.19
CA SER A 318 -8.44 -38.00 -2.50
C SER A 318 -8.66 -36.49 -2.37
N GLY A 319 -8.67 -35.78 -3.50
CA GLY A 319 -8.97 -34.34 -3.51
C GLY A 319 -7.79 -33.40 -3.11
N TYR A 320 -6.66 -33.98 -2.68
CA TYR A 320 -5.44 -33.24 -2.38
C TYR A 320 -4.22 -34.01 -2.90
N THR A 321 -3.39 -33.31 -3.67
CA THR A 321 -2.09 -33.87 -4.13
C THR A 321 -1.03 -33.44 -3.14
N GLN A 322 -0.51 -34.39 -2.35
CA GLN A 322 0.51 -34.11 -1.35
C GLN A 322 1.85 -33.77 -2.01
N PRO A 323 2.44 -32.60 -1.72
CA PRO A 323 3.83 -32.29 -2.10
C PRO A 323 4.83 -33.25 -1.44
N SER A 324 6.02 -33.38 -2.06
CA SER A 324 7.05 -34.31 -1.59
C SER A 324 7.72 -33.92 -0.25
N ASP A 325 7.56 -32.68 0.17
CA ASP A 325 8.06 -32.11 1.43
C ASP A 325 7.04 -32.13 2.57
N GLU A 326 5.83 -32.66 2.31
CA GLU A 326 4.78 -32.82 3.31
C GLU A 326 4.66 -34.28 3.80
N THR A 327 4.12 -34.43 5.00
CA THR A 327 3.81 -35.74 5.61
C THR A 327 2.39 -35.78 6.14
N TYR A 328 1.78 -36.98 6.17
CA TYR A 328 0.47 -37.12 6.78
C TYR A 328 0.56 -37.33 8.30
N LYS A 329 -0.41 -36.73 8.99
CA LYS A 329 -0.69 -37.02 10.40
C LYS A 329 -2.16 -37.28 10.59
N TYR A 330 -2.49 -38.12 11.56
CA TYR A 330 -3.88 -38.37 11.92
C TYR A 330 -4.12 -38.22 13.41
N LYS A 331 -5.37 -38.00 13.76
CA LYS A 331 -5.87 -38.01 15.13
C LYS A 331 -7.26 -38.64 15.17
N VAL A 332 -7.46 -39.56 16.12
CA VAL A 332 -8.76 -40.20 16.40
C VAL A 332 -9.42 -39.55 17.61
N ALA A 333 -10.73 -39.32 17.53
CA ALA A 333 -11.56 -38.77 18.60
C ALA A 333 -12.85 -39.56 18.72
N ASP A 334 -13.47 -39.54 19.92
CA ASP A 334 -14.63 -40.37 20.19
C ASP A 334 -15.90 -39.93 19.45
N THR A 335 -16.23 -38.64 19.49
CA THR A 335 -17.51 -38.13 18.97
C THR A 335 -17.39 -37.04 17.95
N THR A 336 -16.45 -36.11 18.12
CA THR A 336 -16.29 -34.93 17.24
C THR A 336 -14.95 -34.95 16.55
N ALA A 337 -14.92 -34.84 15.22
CA ALA A 337 -13.70 -34.77 14.45
C ALA A 337 -12.89 -33.54 14.88
N PRO A 338 -11.59 -33.69 15.19
CA PRO A 338 -10.71 -32.55 15.46
C PRO A 338 -10.70 -31.54 14.32
N SER A 339 -11.03 -30.29 14.61
CA SER A 339 -10.94 -29.21 13.64
C SER A 339 -9.47 -28.79 13.43
N VAL A 340 -9.10 -28.53 12.19
CA VAL A 340 -7.76 -28.11 11.80
C VAL A 340 -7.87 -26.80 11.04
N LYS A 341 -6.97 -25.85 11.33
CA LYS A 341 -6.82 -24.58 10.59
C LYS A 341 -5.52 -24.59 9.78
N TYR A 342 -5.49 -23.89 8.68
CA TYR A 342 -4.27 -23.72 7.90
C TYR A 342 -3.12 -23.18 8.78
N GLY A 343 -1.91 -23.74 8.61
CA GLY A 343 -0.74 -23.35 9.40
C GLY A 343 -0.76 -23.75 10.87
N GLN A 344 -1.82 -24.42 11.36
CA GLN A 344 -1.88 -24.92 12.75
C GLN A 344 -0.81 -25.97 12.98
N LYS A 345 -0.02 -25.83 14.05
CA LYS A 345 1.02 -26.79 14.40
C LYS A 345 0.39 -28.05 15.02
N LEU A 346 0.60 -29.20 14.37
CA LEU A 346 0.04 -30.49 14.76
C LEU A 346 1.13 -31.38 15.34
N THR A 347 1.34 -31.31 16.67
CA THR A 347 2.36 -32.10 17.39
C THR A 347 1.73 -33.00 18.45
N THR A 348 1.20 -32.43 19.50
CA THR A 348 0.66 -33.20 20.64
C THR A 348 -0.65 -33.87 20.29
N GLY A 349 -0.72 -35.19 20.46
CA GLY A 349 -1.90 -36.00 20.18
C GLY A 349 -2.17 -36.27 18.70
N TRP A 350 -1.21 -35.96 17.81
CA TRP A 350 -1.23 -36.33 16.40
C TRP A 350 -0.14 -37.38 16.13
N THR A 351 -0.49 -38.42 15.36
CA THR A 351 0.40 -39.51 14.99
C THR A 351 0.81 -39.37 13.52
N THR A 352 2.11 -39.47 13.24
CA THR A 352 2.61 -39.48 11.85
C THR A 352 2.17 -40.78 11.16
N TRP A 353 1.76 -40.65 9.89
CA TRP A 353 1.24 -41.75 9.11
C TRP A 353 1.81 -41.70 7.67
N ASN A 354 2.07 -42.88 7.10
CA ASN A 354 2.65 -42.96 5.78
C ASN A 354 1.64 -42.88 4.62
N GLY A 355 0.34 -42.71 4.94
CA GLY A 355 -0.74 -42.59 3.94
C GLY A 355 -1.30 -43.91 3.43
N THR A 356 -0.76 -45.07 3.86
CA THR A 356 -1.11 -46.40 3.30
C THR A 356 -1.44 -47.45 4.36
N ASP A 357 -0.79 -47.43 5.52
CA ASP A 357 -0.97 -48.48 6.55
C ASP A 357 -2.36 -48.33 7.22
N ASP A 358 -2.89 -49.48 7.64
CA ASP A 358 -4.10 -49.53 8.42
C ASP A 358 -3.92 -48.85 9.79
N ILE A 359 -4.98 -48.25 10.27
CA ILE A 359 -4.98 -47.53 11.55
C ILE A 359 -5.93 -48.22 12.53
N THR A 360 -5.44 -48.56 13.72
CA THR A 360 -6.26 -49.16 14.77
C THR A 360 -7.19 -48.10 15.34
N ALA A 361 -8.50 -48.24 15.07
CA ALA A 361 -9.54 -47.32 15.57
C ALA A 361 -10.90 -47.98 15.55
N ALA A 362 -11.67 -47.92 16.63
CA ALA A 362 -12.98 -48.54 16.70
C ALA A 362 -14.01 -47.89 15.77
N THR A 363 -14.89 -48.70 15.20
CA THR A 363 -16.03 -48.23 14.40
C THR A 363 -16.87 -47.18 15.12
N GLY A 364 -17.26 -46.12 14.42
CA GLY A 364 -18.06 -45.00 14.96
C GLY A 364 -17.23 -43.83 15.48
N LYS A 365 -15.93 -44.00 15.77
CA LYS A 365 -15.04 -42.88 16.12
C LYS A 365 -14.83 -41.96 14.92
N LYS A 366 -14.34 -40.75 15.18
CA LYS A 366 -13.99 -39.77 14.17
C LYS A 366 -12.48 -39.75 13.96
N ILE A 367 -12.04 -39.81 12.73
CA ILE A 367 -10.64 -39.69 12.38
C ILE A 367 -10.45 -38.44 11.51
N THR A 368 -9.45 -37.62 11.85
CA THR A 368 -9.03 -36.48 11.04
C THR A 368 -7.61 -36.78 10.54
N VAL A 369 -7.42 -36.64 9.22
CA VAL A 369 -6.11 -36.72 8.57
C VAL A 369 -5.72 -35.32 8.11
N ALA A 370 -4.47 -34.92 8.34
CA ALA A 370 -3.92 -33.67 7.88
C ALA A 370 -2.58 -33.90 7.17
N SER A 371 -2.35 -33.18 6.07
CA SER A 371 -1.03 -33.05 5.48
C SER A 371 -0.32 -31.87 6.13
N VAL A 372 0.92 -32.06 6.57
CA VAL A 372 1.71 -31.06 7.29
C VAL A 372 3.07 -30.88 6.60
N ASP A 373 3.58 -29.64 6.64
CA ASP A 373 4.91 -29.30 6.18
C ASP A 373 6.03 -29.84 7.10
N SER A 374 7.29 -29.62 6.74
CA SER A 374 8.47 -30.04 7.52
C SER A 374 8.52 -29.45 8.94
N THR A 375 7.73 -28.40 9.25
CA THR A 375 7.60 -27.77 10.58
C THR A 375 6.36 -28.26 11.34
N ASN A 376 5.66 -29.28 10.82
CA ASN A 376 4.40 -29.84 11.32
C ASN A 376 3.21 -28.88 11.29
N ARG A 377 3.14 -27.96 10.34
CA ARG A 377 2.01 -27.05 10.14
C ARG A 377 1.06 -27.59 9.08
N ALA A 378 -0.24 -27.58 9.40
CA ALA A 378 -1.28 -28.12 8.53
C ALA A 378 -1.42 -27.31 7.24
N GLN A 379 -1.36 -28.03 6.10
CA GLN A 379 -1.57 -27.51 4.75
C GLN A 379 -2.93 -27.93 4.20
N ALA A 380 -3.35 -29.18 4.50
CA ALA A 380 -4.64 -29.72 4.12
C ALA A 380 -5.18 -30.64 5.22
N ALA A 381 -6.50 -30.79 5.31
CA ALA A 381 -7.10 -31.72 6.24
C ALA A 381 -8.45 -32.26 5.75
N GLY A 382 -8.84 -33.40 6.28
CA GLY A 382 -10.15 -34.02 6.08
C GLY A 382 -10.48 -34.98 7.19
N SER A 383 -11.74 -35.34 7.33
CA SER A 383 -12.19 -36.25 8.39
C SER A 383 -13.23 -37.24 7.89
N ALA A 384 -13.27 -38.42 8.54
CA ALA A 384 -14.24 -39.45 8.28
C ALA A 384 -14.74 -40.09 9.58
N THR A 385 -15.84 -40.82 9.49
CA THR A 385 -16.27 -41.74 10.54
C THR A 385 -15.60 -43.08 10.30
N VAL A 386 -14.96 -43.61 11.30
CA VAL A 386 -14.22 -44.88 11.22
C VAL A 386 -15.17 -46.05 11.00
N THR A 387 -14.79 -46.91 10.03
CA THR A 387 -15.34 -48.22 9.77
C THR A 387 -14.22 -49.23 9.97
N ALA A 388 -14.16 -49.87 11.12
CA ALA A 388 -13.17 -50.88 11.43
C ALA A 388 -13.63 -52.29 11.03
N LYS A 389 -12.66 -53.19 10.78
CA LYS A 389 -12.95 -54.61 10.60
C LYS A 389 -13.49 -55.18 11.90
N ALA A 390 -14.62 -55.91 11.80
CA ALA A 390 -15.27 -56.62 12.90
C ALA A 390 -14.51 -57.86 13.36
#